data_df843e670283b024ff9ea9d9dafa755c
#
_entry.id   df843e670283b024ff9ea9d9dafa755c
#
_cell.length_a   1.000
_cell.length_b   1.000
_cell.length_c   1.000
_cell.angle_alpha   90.00
_cell.angle_beta   90.00
_cell.angle_gamma   90.00
#
_symmetry.space_group_name_H-M   'P 1'
#
loop_
_entity.id
_entity.type
_entity.pdbx_description
1 polymer ?
#
loop_
_entity_poly.entity_id
_entity_poly.type
_entity_poly.pdbx_seq_one_letter_code
_entity_poly.pdbx_strand_id
1 'polypeptide(L)'
;MKRLALLLPLLALAAGAVWLAARGCGAEAGDPVERLVEDMVPSPGRDYRMGKFEVTQAQWEAVMGENPSNFKGADHPVECVSWDDCQAFLEKLNAHPAARASGLVFRLPTEEEWEFACRAGSTNAYCRLADGTDITEATLGRVAWFYENLSTRPRWLSRFLAFAERLVDRVRKVDWSENLSHKPVGRKEPNAWGLYDLHGNVWEWTETADGEDRVNRGGSWRDSAWGCESSDRDRGSPSYRFDVLGFRLCASGRADTEETHAESAEGAEP
;
A
#
# COMPACT_ATOMS: atom_id res chain seq x y z
N MET A 1 -35.83 -33.63 -50.81
CA MET A 1 -35.79 -33.38 -49.34
C MET A 1 -34.70 -34.26 -48.69
N LYS A 2 -33.41 -34.12 -49.00
CA LYS A 2 -32.28 -34.92 -48.39
C LYS A 2 -30.97 -34.15 -48.40
N ARG A 3 -30.92 -32.85 -48.02
CA ARG A 3 -29.68 -32.08 -47.90
C ARG A 3 -29.61 -31.11 -46.70
N LEU A 4 -30.41 -31.34 -45.63
CA LEU A 4 -30.44 -30.43 -44.47
C LEU A 4 -29.95 -31.06 -43.15
N ALA A 5 -29.42 -32.29 -43.18
CA ALA A 5 -29.07 -33.02 -41.96
C ALA A 5 -27.59 -33.13 -41.64
N LEU A 6 -26.69 -32.45 -42.39
CA LEU A 6 -25.25 -32.59 -42.24
C LEU A 6 -24.51 -31.30 -41.76
N LEU A 7 -25.23 -30.20 -41.46
CA LEU A 7 -24.61 -28.94 -41.01
C LEU A 7 -24.70 -28.69 -39.49
N LEU A 8 -25.46 -29.45 -38.75
CA LEU A 8 -25.63 -29.28 -37.30
C LEU A 8 -24.47 -29.79 -36.41
N PRO A 9 -23.67 -30.81 -36.77
CA PRO A 9 -22.54 -31.21 -35.93
C PRO A 9 -21.28 -30.30 -36.06
N LEU A 10 -21.13 -29.53 -37.13
CA LEU A 10 -19.98 -28.65 -37.35
C LEU A 10 -20.09 -27.34 -36.57
N LEU A 11 -21.28 -26.83 -36.30
CA LEU A 11 -21.50 -25.62 -35.47
C LEU A 11 -21.30 -25.89 -33.98
N ALA A 12 -21.54 -27.10 -33.49
CA ALA A 12 -21.31 -27.49 -32.10
C ALA A 12 -19.82 -27.61 -31.76
N LEU A 13 -18.99 -28.05 -32.73
CA LEU A 13 -17.53 -28.12 -32.57
C LEU A 13 -16.85 -26.72 -32.62
N ALA A 14 -17.38 -25.80 -33.42
CA ALA A 14 -16.88 -24.43 -33.48
C ALA A 14 -17.19 -23.63 -32.19
N ALA A 15 -18.37 -23.83 -31.58
CA ALA A 15 -18.75 -23.20 -30.33
C ALA A 15 -17.91 -23.72 -29.14
N GLY A 16 -17.61 -25.04 -29.13
CA GLY A 16 -16.73 -25.64 -28.10
C GLY A 16 -15.28 -25.18 -28.18
N ALA A 17 -14.73 -24.99 -29.40
CA ALA A 17 -13.37 -24.51 -29.62
C ALA A 17 -13.21 -23.02 -29.25
N VAL A 18 -14.22 -22.20 -29.49
CA VAL A 18 -14.24 -20.79 -29.10
C VAL A 18 -14.35 -20.65 -27.57
N TRP A 19 -15.08 -21.57 -26.91
CA TRP A 19 -15.21 -21.55 -25.45
C TRP A 19 -13.93 -22.03 -24.72
N LEU A 20 -13.15 -22.94 -25.31
CA LEU A 20 -11.84 -23.33 -24.79
C LEU A 20 -10.75 -22.28 -25.10
N ALA A 21 -10.83 -21.59 -26.24
CA ALA A 21 -9.86 -20.53 -26.57
C ALA A 21 -10.07 -19.25 -25.74
N ALA A 22 -11.27 -19.00 -25.21
CA ALA A 22 -11.53 -17.89 -24.30
C ALA A 22 -11.04 -18.12 -22.86
N ARG A 23 -10.61 -19.36 -22.51
CA ARG A 23 -9.98 -19.69 -21.21
C ARG A 23 -8.45 -19.65 -21.22
N GLY A 24 -7.83 -19.31 -22.32
CA GLY A 24 -6.37 -19.40 -22.48
C GLY A 24 -5.67 -18.10 -22.80
N CYS A 25 -5.93 -17.01 -22.06
CA CYS A 25 -5.04 -15.83 -21.98
C CYS A 25 -5.47 -14.87 -20.85
N GLY A 26 -5.77 -15.41 -19.68
CA GLY A 26 -5.63 -14.69 -18.43
C GLY A 26 -4.39 -15.29 -17.78
N ALA A 27 -3.26 -14.61 -17.73
CA ALA A 27 -2.28 -14.87 -16.71
C ALA A 27 -3.07 -14.87 -15.40
N GLU A 28 -3.16 -16.01 -14.69
CA GLU A 28 -3.77 -16.05 -13.38
C GLU A 28 -3.06 -14.99 -12.57
N ALA A 29 -3.77 -13.94 -12.25
CA ALA A 29 -3.26 -12.93 -11.36
C ALA A 29 -3.01 -13.69 -10.05
N GLY A 30 -1.71 -13.94 -9.71
CA GLY A 30 -1.34 -14.73 -8.54
C GLY A 30 -2.08 -14.26 -7.28
N ASP A 31 -2.17 -15.11 -6.28
CA ASP A 31 -2.86 -14.79 -5.02
C ASP A 31 -2.40 -13.42 -4.49
N PRO A 32 -3.31 -12.47 -4.21
CA PRO A 32 -2.95 -11.17 -3.69
C PRO A 32 -2.12 -11.24 -2.39
N VAL A 33 -2.32 -12.26 -1.56
CA VAL A 33 -1.54 -12.47 -0.32
C VAL A 33 -0.12 -12.97 -0.63
N GLU A 34 0.05 -13.86 -1.61
CA GLU A 34 1.39 -14.28 -2.06
C GLU A 34 2.19 -13.09 -2.58
N ARG A 35 1.60 -12.23 -3.41
CA ARG A 35 2.25 -11.01 -3.90
C ARG A 35 2.61 -10.05 -2.76
N LEU A 36 1.75 -9.91 -1.75
CA LEU A 36 2.05 -9.07 -0.60
C LEU A 36 3.31 -9.55 0.13
N VAL A 37 3.50 -10.88 0.25
CA VAL A 37 4.70 -11.49 0.83
C VAL A 37 5.93 -11.28 -0.06
N GLU A 38 5.79 -11.44 -1.38
CA GLU A 38 6.86 -11.25 -2.36
C GLU A 38 7.35 -9.80 -2.43
N ASP A 39 6.45 -8.84 -2.24
CA ASP A 39 6.73 -7.40 -2.29
C ASP A 39 7.38 -6.85 -1.01
N MET A 40 7.85 -7.70 -0.09
CA MET A 40 8.57 -7.26 1.11
C MET A 40 10.05 -7.00 0.82
N VAL A 41 10.46 -5.73 0.83
CA VAL A 41 11.81 -5.26 0.53
C VAL A 41 12.68 -5.23 1.79
N PRO A 42 13.87 -5.85 1.81
CA PRO A 42 14.79 -5.76 2.95
C PRO A 42 15.24 -4.32 3.21
N SER A 43 15.21 -3.88 4.46
CA SER A 43 15.72 -2.57 4.87
C SER A 43 17.24 -2.63 5.07
N PRO A 44 18.03 -1.79 4.37
CA PRO A 44 19.48 -1.84 4.45
C PRO A 44 20.03 -1.67 5.87
N GLY A 45 20.82 -2.66 6.36
CA GLY A 45 21.42 -2.62 7.68
C GLY A 45 20.45 -2.80 8.85
N ARG A 46 19.26 -3.33 8.58
CA ARG A 46 18.22 -3.61 9.57
C ARG A 46 17.73 -5.06 9.42
N ASP A 47 17.10 -5.57 10.46
CA ASP A 47 16.56 -6.93 10.54
C ASP A 47 15.08 -7.04 10.18
N TYR A 48 14.53 -5.99 9.54
CA TYR A 48 13.15 -5.97 9.07
C TYR A 48 13.06 -5.71 7.56
N ARG A 49 11.90 -6.01 7.01
CA ARG A 49 11.50 -5.72 5.63
C ARG A 49 10.35 -4.71 5.62
N MET A 50 10.30 -3.87 4.60
CA MET A 50 9.21 -2.92 4.40
C MET A 50 8.40 -3.31 3.17
N GLY A 51 7.09 -3.19 3.23
CA GLY A 51 6.20 -3.36 2.08
C GLY A 51 6.57 -2.39 0.97
N LYS A 52 6.79 -2.92 -0.23
CA LYS A 52 7.17 -2.15 -1.42
C LYS A 52 6.16 -1.06 -1.74
N PHE A 53 4.89 -1.36 -1.50
CA PHE A 53 3.73 -0.51 -1.72
C PHE A 53 2.89 -0.38 -0.44
N GLU A 54 1.96 0.56 -0.46
CA GLU A 54 0.80 0.55 0.44
C GLU A 54 0.00 -0.74 0.22
N VAL A 55 -0.68 -1.26 1.24
CA VAL A 55 -1.57 -2.41 1.08
C VAL A 55 -2.70 -2.06 0.11
N THR A 56 -2.87 -2.87 -0.93
CA THR A 56 -3.88 -2.64 -1.95
C THR A 56 -5.26 -3.14 -1.52
N GLN A 57 -6.30 -2.61 -2.18
CA GLN A 57 -7.68 -3.04 -1.95
C GLN A 57 -7.88 -4.53 -2.25
N ALA A 58 -7.23 -5.07 -3.29
CA ALA A 58 -7.29 -6.50 -3.60
C ALA A 58 -6.66 -7.36 -2.50
N GLN A 59 -5.53 -6.93 -1.93
CA GLN A 59 -4.85 -7.61 -0.82
C GLN A 59 -5.69 -7.54 0.45
N TRP A 60 -6.26 -6.38 0.74
CA TRP A 60 -7.17 -6.22 1.88
C TRP A 60 -8.39 -7.13 1.76
N GLU A 61 -9.07 -7.11 0.61
CA GLU A 61 -10.28 -7.91 0.36
C GLU A 61 -10.00 -9.41 0.42
N ALA A 62 -8.83 -9.86 -0.07
CA ALA A 62 -8.41 -11.27 0.02
C ALA A 62 -8.27 -11.75 1.48
N VAL A 63 -7.84 -10.88 2.40
CA VAL A 63 -7.66 -11.21 3.83
C VAL A 63 -8.93 -10.98 4.64
N MET A 64 -9.63 -9.85 4.40
CA MET A 64 -10.75 -9.41 5.23
C MET A 64 -12.12 -9.85 4.70
N GLY A 65 -12.25 -10.10 3.39
CA GLY A 65 -13.48 -10.51 2.73
C GLY A 65 -14.39 -9.37 2.25
N GLU A 66 -14.01 -8.11 2.55
CA GLU A 66 -14.74 -6.90 2.15
C GLU A 66 -13.77 -5.76 1.85
N ASN A 67 -14.23 -4.74 1.13
CA ASN A 67 -13.42 -3.57 0.80
C ASN A 67 -14.10 -2.28 1.32
N PRO A 68 -13.56 -1.62 2.38
CA PRO A 68 -14.15 -0.42 2.98
C PRO A 68 -13.89 0.85 2.18
N SER A 69 -12.93 0.84 1.26
CA SER A 69 -12.44 2.04 0.56
C SER A 69 -13.54 2.84 -0.12
N ASN A 70 -13.43 4.14 -0.10
CA ASN A 70 -14.34 5.07 -0.77
C ASN A 70 -14.09 5.10 -2.29
N PHE A 71 -12.83 5.21 -2.71
CA PHE A 71 -12.43 5.20 -4.13
C PHE A 71 -12.00 3.79 -4.55
N LYS A 72 -12.83 3.12 -5.35
CA LYS A 72 -12.63 1.70 -5.69
C LYS A 72 -11.60 1.46 -6.79
N GLY A 73 -10.78 0.43 -6.60
CA GLY A 73 -9.81 -0.06 -7.58
C GLY A 73 -8.89 -1.12 -6.98
N ALA A 74 -8.79 -2.29 -7.61
CA ALA A 74 -8.04 -3.44 -7.08
C ALA A 74 -6.58 -3.10 -6.69
N ASP A 75 -5.90 -2.34 -7.57
CA ASP A 75 -4.49 -1.92 -7.39
C ASP A 75 -4.37 -0.57 -6.66
N HIS A 76 -5.45 0.04 -6.19
CA HIS A 76 -5.42 1.25 -5.38
C HIS A 76 -5.07 0.90 -3.92
N PRO A 77 -4.47 1.82 -3.16
CA PRO A 77 -4.29 1.60 -1.73
C PRO A 77 -5.66 1.42 -1.06
N VAL A 78 -5.73 0.56 -0.06
CA VAL A 78 -6.89 0.50 0.82
C VAL A 78 -6.91 1.76 1.67
N GLU A 79 -8.10 2.37 1.81
CA GLU A 79 -8.34 3.52 2.66
C GLU A 79 -9.66 3.39 3.43
N CYS A 80 -10.01 4.32 4.26
CA CYS A 80 -11.13 4.21 5.20
C CYS A 80 -10.95 3.04 6.19
N VAL A 81 -9.72 2.73 6.54
CA VAL A 81 -9.34 1.73 7.56
C VAL A 81 -8.79 2.41 8.80
N SER A 82 -9.24 1.98 9.97
CA SER A 82 -8.70 2.43 11.26
C SER A 82 -7.43 1.65 11.62
N TRP A 83 -6.70 2.14 12.61
CA TRP A 83 -5.57 1.39 13.16
C TRP A 83 -6.01 0.04 13.73
N ASP A 84 -7.17 0.00 14.40
CA ASP A 84 -7.76 -1.24 14.93
C ASP A 84 -8.10 -2.23 13.79
N ASP A 85 -8.61 -1.74 12.64
CA ASP A 85 -8.85 -2.59 11.47
C ASP A 85 -7.54 -3.14 10.90
N CYS A 86 -6.46 -2.33 10.91
CA CYS A 86 -5.14 -2.79 10.49
C CYS A 86 -4.61 -3.90 11.41
N GLN A 87 -4.84 -3.83 12.72
CA GLN A 87 -4.47 -4.91 13.65
C GLN A 87 -5.26 -6.19 13.36
N ALA A 88 -6.56 -6.09 13.10
CA ALA A 88 -7.38 -7.24 12.71
C ALA A 88 -6.93 -7.87 11.37
N PHE A 89 -6.51 -7.03 10.41
CA PHE A 89 -5.91 -7.49 9.16
C PHE A 89 -4.61 -8.26 9.41
N LEU A 90 -3.72 -7.70 10.24
CA LEU A 90 -2.43 -8.31 10.59
C LEU A 90 -2.60 -9.66 11.30
N GLU A 91 -3.56 -9.79 12.20
CA GLU A 91 -3.87 -11.06 12.85
C GLU A 91 -4.24 -12.13 11.82
N LYS A 92 -5.18 -11.82 10.91
CA LYS A 92 -5.59 -12.74 9.84
C LYS A 92 -4.47 -13.04 8.85
N LEU A 93 -3.70 -12.02 8.44
CA LEU A 93 -2.56 -12.19 7.54
C LEU A 93 -1.51 -13.12 8.14
N ASN A 94 -1.13 -12.94 9.40
CA ASN A 94 -0.16 -13.79 10.09
C ASN A 94 -0.64 -15.23 10.29
N ALA A 95 -1.96 -15.46 10.26
CA ALA A 95 -2.55 -16.78 10.26
C ALA A 95 -2.61 -17.42 8.85
N HIS A 96 -2.48 -16.63 7.79
CA HIS A 96 -2.58 -17.11 6.40
C HIS A 96 -1.44 -18.06 6.02
N PRO A 97 -1.71 -19.15 5.26
CA PRO A 97 -0.67 -20.13 4.88
C PRO A 97 0.55 -19.52 4.18
N ALA A 98 0.36 -18.58 3.23
CA ALA A 98 1.44 -17.93 2.51
C ALA A 98 2.34 -17.10 3.44
N ALA A 99 1.76 -16.35 4.39
CA ALA A 99 2.50 -15.58 5.38
C ALA A 99 3.30 -16.50 6.33
N ARG A 100 2.70 -17.62 6.77
CA ARG A 100 3.38 -18.61 7.60
C ARG A 100 4.54 -19.28 6.86
N ALA A 101 4.35 -19.63 5.60
CA ALA A 101 5.36 -20.26 4.77
C ALA A 101 6.57 -19.35 4.51
N SER A 102 6.39 -18.04 4.52
CA SER A 102 7.47 -17.06 4.34
C SER A 102 8.44 -16.96 5.50
N GLY A 103 8.09 -17.47 6.69
CA GLY A 103 8.87 -17.30 7.92
C GLY A 103 8.87 -15.86 8.44
N LEU A 104 8.01 -14.99 7.93
CA LEU A 104 7.87 -13.60 8.36
C LEU A 104 6.74 -13.44 9.38
N VAL A 105 6.85 -12.42 10.22
CA VAL A 105 5.78 -11.89 11.07
C VAL A 105 5.51 -10.47 10.65
N PHE A 106 4.29 -10.23 10.18
CA PHE A 106 3.84 -8.95 9.65
C PHE A 106 3.28 -8.06 10.77
N ARG A 107 3.59 -6.78 10.68
CA ARG A 107 3.17 -5.72 11.61
C ARG A 107 3.11 -4.37 10.89
N LEU A 108 2.63 -3.33 11.53
CA LEU A 108 2.86 -1.97 11.09
C LEU A 108 4.33 -1.57 11.33
N PRO A 109 4.91 -0.66 10.53
CA PRO A 109 6.20 -0.06 10.84
C PRO A 109 6.09 0.84 12.08
N THR A 110 7.17 1.00 12.85
CA THR A 110 7.27 2.16 13.74
C THR A 110 7.44 3.43 12.92
N GLU A 111 7.22 4.60 13.55
CA GLU A 111 7.43 5.90 12.91
C GLU A 111 8.87 6.06 12.41
N GLU A 112 9.85 5.61 13.19
CA GLU A 112 11.28 5.69 12.84
C GLU A 112 11.64 4.74 11.70
N GLU A 113 11.07 3.53 11.67
CA GLU A 113 11.26 2.57 10.58
C GLU A 113 10.69 3.11 9.27
N TRP A 114 9.50 3.71 9.35
CA TRP A 114 8.85 4.33 8.21
C TRP A 114 9.68 5.49 7.65
N GLU A 115 10.12 6.44 8.50
CA GLU A 115 10.91 7.59 8.08
C GLU A 115 12.27 7.17 7.51
N PHE A 116 12.93 6.19 8.15
CA PHE A 116 14.18 5.62 7.65
C PHE A 116 14.01 5.05 6.24
N ALA A 117 12.95 4.28 6.03
CA ALA A 117 12.62 3.69 4.73
C ALA A 117 12.23 4.76 3.70
N CYS A 118 11.48 5.79 4.08
CA CYS A 118 11.08 6.89 3.24
C CYS A 118 12.29 7.66 2.71
N ARG A 119 13.21 8.04 3.57
CA ARG A 119 14.41 8.83 3.21
C ARG A 119 15.35 8.08 2.28
N ALA A 120 15.45 6.78 2.38
CA ALA A 120 16.37 5.96 1.58
C ALA A 120 17.81 6.53 1.51
N GLY A 121 18.32 6.99 2.67
CA GLY A 121 19.64 7.58 2.81
C GLY A 121 19.73 9.08 2.51
N SER A 122 18.62 9.76 2.19
CA SER A 122 18.57 11.24 2.09
C SER A 122 18.55 11.89 3.48
N THR A 123 19.18 13.05 3.60
CA THR A 123 19.06 13.95 4.76
C THR A 123 18.15 15.15 4.47
N ASN A 124 17.62 15.24 3.23
CA ASN A 124 16.75 16.32 2.78
C ASN A 124 15.29 16.08 3.20
N ALA A 125 14.41 16.99 2.84
CA ALA A 125 12.96 16.89 3.11
C ALA A 125 12.32 15.66 2.47
N TYR A 126 12.85 15.20 1.32
CA TYR A 126 12.32 14.07 0.55
C TYR A 126 13.37 12.99 0.32
N CYS A 127 12.96 11.88 -0.27
CA CYS A 127 13.79 10.69 -0.49
C CYS A 127 14.93 10.91 -1.51
N ARG A 128 15.82 9.92 -1.56
CA ARG A 128 16.86 9.75 -2.60
C ARG A 128 16.39 8.70 -3.59
N LEU A 129 16.73 8.89 -4.87
CA LEU A 129 16.55 7.91 -5.93
C LEU A 129 17.75 6.98 -6.09
N ALA A 130 17.56 5.88 -6.82
CA ALA A 130 18.59 4.87 -7.06
C ALA A 130 19.82 5.41 -7.82
N ASP A 131 19.65 6.48 -8.61
CA ASP A 131 20.74 7.17 -9.31
C ASP A 131 21.53 8.14 -8.40
N GLY A 132 21.20 8.21 -7.11
CA GLY A 132 21.81 9.12 -6.14
C GLY A 132 21.20 10.53 -6.10
N THR A 133 20.19 10.81 -6.92
CA THR A 133 19.51 12.11 -6.96
C THR A 133 18.59 12.27 -5.76
N ASP A 134 18.77 13.34 -5.00
CA ASP A 134 17.82 13.73 -3.95
C ASP A 134 16.60 14.44 -4.57
N ILE A 135 15.42 14.05 -4.14
CA ILE A 135 14.16 14.70 -4.52
C ILE A 135 14.05 16.04 -3.80
N THR A 136 13.52 17.03 -4.51
CA THR A 136 13.18 18.36 -4.02
C THR A 136 11.70 18.64 -4.23
N GLU A 137 11.15 19.71 -3.63
CA GLU A 137 9.77 20.13 -3.88
C GLU A 137 9.47 20.26 -5.40
N ALA A 138 10.41 20.81 -6.17
CA ALA A 138 10.23 20.98 -7.61
C ALA A 138 10.16 19.67 -8.40
N THR A 139 10.77 18.60 -7.89
CA THR A 139 10.84 17.27 -8.53
C THR A 139 9.97 16.22 -7.83
N LEU A 140 9.28 16.58 -6.75
CA LEU A 140 8.44 15.67 -5.95
C LEU A 140 7.43 14.89 -6.80
N GLY A 141 6.90 15.49 -7.86
CA GLY A 141 5.99 14.84 -8.79
C GLY A 141 6.54 13.59 -9.49
N ARG A 142 7.86 13.30 -9.40
CA ARG A 142 8.45 12.05 -9.90
C ARG A 142 8.06 10.86 -9.01
N VAL A 143 7.97 11.05 -7.70
CA VAL A 143 7.80 9.99 -6.68
C VAL A 143 6.47 10.05 -5.95
N ALA A 144 5.69 11.11 -6.10
CA ALA A 144 4.52 11.40 -5.27
C ALA A 144 3.25 11.69 -6.07
N TRP A 145 2.09 11.31 -5.49
CA TRP A 145 0.76 11.81 -5.85
C TRP A 145 0.28 12.74 -4.72
N PHE A 146 0.19 14.01 -5.01
CA PHE A 146 -0.18 15.06 -4.05
C PHE A 146 -1.00 16.16 -4.73
N TYR A 147 -1.55 17.09 -3.97
CA TYR A 147 -2.56 18.03 -4.46
C TYR A 147 -2.14 18.78 -5.73
N GLU A 148 -0.89 19.30 -5.79
CA GLU A 148 -0.46 20.15 -6.91
C GLU A 148 -0.26 19.38 -8.23
N ASN A 149 -0.07 18.06 -8.19
CA ASN A 149 0.06 17.28 -9.44
C ASN A 149 -1.19 16.49 -9.83
N LEU A 150 -2.20 16.49 -8.97
CA LEU A 150 -3.51 15.92 -9.25
C LEU A 150 -4.53 17.01 -9.65
N SER A 151 -4.36 18.23 -9.14
CA SER A 151 -5.26 19.33 -9.47
C SER A 151 -4.97 19.85 -10.87
N THR A 152 -6.02 20.06 -11.68
CA THR A 152 -5.94 20.73 -12.97
C THR A 152 -5.75 22.24 -12.85
N ARG A 153 -5.63 22.76 -11.62
CA ARG A 153 -5.48 24.20 -11.36
C ARG A 153 -4.06 24.68 -11.66
N PRO A 154 -3.90 25.87 -12.25
CA PRO A 154 -2.57 26.48 -12.40
C PRO A 154 -1.92 26.70 -11.03
N ARG A 155 -0.62 26.37 -10.89
CA ARG A 155 0.16 26.47 -9.63
C ARG A 155 0.05 27.82 -8.91
N TRP A 156 -0.08 28.94 -9.65
CA TRP A 156 -0.24 30.28 -9.07
C TRP A 156 -1.58 30.46 -8.35
N LEU A 157 -2.64 29.81 -8.85
CA LEU A 157 -3.98 29.87 -8.26
C LEU A 157 -4.06 29.07 -6.96
N SER A 158 -3.35 27.93 -6.86
CA SER A 158 -3.28 27.13 -5.63
C SER A 158 -2.63 27.92 -4.49
N ARG A 159 -1.53 28.63 -4.77
CA ARG A 159 -0.86 29.51 -3.79
C ARG A 159 -1.71 30.71 -3.37
N PHE A 160 -2.49 31.26 -4.29
CA PHE A 160 -3.40 32.38 -4.00
C PHE A 160 -4.60 31.92 -3.15
N LEU A 161 -5.14 30.72 -3.41
CA LEU A 161 -6.27 30.17 -2.67
C LEU A 161 -5.87 29.70 -1.26
N ALA A 162 -4.69 29.14 -1.06
CA ALA A 162 -4.16 28.84 0.28
C ALA A 162 -4.03 30.10 1.15
N PHE A 163 -3.77 31.26 0.54
CA PHE A 163 -3.84 32.57 1.22
C PHE A 163 -5.28 33.06 1.43
N ALA A 164 -6.18 32.77 0.50
CA ALA A 164 -7.56 33.23 0.50
C ALA A 164 -8.49 32.32 1.34
N GLU A 165 -8.13 31.07 1.63
CA GLU A 165 -8.90 30.14 2.49
C GLU A 165 -9.05 30.65 3.92
N ARG A 166 -8.17 31.55 4.37
CA ARG A 166 -8.39 32.32 5.61
C ARG A 166 -9.49 33.38 5.52
N LEU A 167 -10.01 33.69 4.34
CA LEU A 167 -10.94 34.79 4.14
C LEU A 167 -12.30 34.40 3.57
N VAL A 168 -12.51 33.19 3.03
CA VAL A 168 -13.77 32.90 2.31
C VAL A 168 -14.26 31.46 2.51
N ASP A 169 -15.08 31.27 3.52
CA ASP A 169 -15.96 30.09 3.72
C ASP A 169 -16.99 29.89 2.58
N ARG A 170 -16.96 30.73 1.57
CA ARG A 170 -17.97 30.81 0.50
C ARG A 170 -17.59 30.15 -0.83
N VAL A 171 -16.33 29.71 -1.01
CA VAL A 171 -15.85 29.08 -2.26
C VAL A 171 -15.99 27.54 -2.23
N ARG A 172 -16.49 26.96 -1.16
CA ARG A 172 -16.71 25.51 -0.96
C ARG A 172 -17.72 24.82 -1.88
N LYS A 173 -18.31 25.54 -2.84
CA LYS A 173 -19.37 24.97 -3.73
C LYS A 173 -18.96 24.72 -5.18
N VAL A 174 -17.69 24.80 -5.52
CA VAL A 174 -17.24 24.33 -6.85
C VAL A 174 -16.82 22.88 -6.71
N ASP A 175 -17.60 21.99 -7.30
CA ASP A 175 -17.28 20.58 -7.38
C ASP A 175 -16.01 20.38 -8.23
N TRP A 176 -14.88 20.27 -7.56
CA TRP A 176 -13.57 20.03 -8.16
C TRP A 176 -13.21 18.55 -8.17
N SER A 177 -14.20 17.67 -7.87
CA SER A 177 -14.02 16.27 -7.49
C SER A 177 -13.73 15.33 -8.65
N GLU A 178 -13.85 15.74 -9.92
CA GLU A 178 -13.87 14.79 -11.02
C GLU A 178 -12.57 13.99 -11.27
N ASN A 179 -11.44 14.31 -10.57
CA ASN A 179 -10.21 13.51 -10.70
C ASN A 179 -9.31 13.52 -9.45
N LEU A 180 -9.76 14.05 -8.34
CA LEU A 180 -8.98 14.14 -7.10
C LEU A 180 -9.25 12.90 -6.23
N SER A 181 -8.37 11.92 -6.35
CA SER A 181 -8.31 10.72 -5.51
C SER A 181 -6.91 10.15 -5.54
N HIS A 182 -6.61 9.27 -4.61
CA HIS A 182 -5.39 8.44 -4.68
C HIS A 182 -5.32 7.68 -6.02
N LYS A 183 -4.14 7.21 -6.37
CA LYS A 183 -3.86 6.47 -7.61
C LYS A 183 -3.45 5.04 -7.31
N PRO A 184 -3.51 4.14 -8.32
CA PRO A 184 -2.94 2.80 -8.18
C PRO A 184 -1.49 2.87 -7.69
N VAL A 185 -1.11 1.97 -6.79
CA VAL A 185 0.23 1.93 -6.20
C VAL A 185 1.31 1.70 -7.27
N GLY A 186 2.54 2.17 -7.03
CA GLY A 186 3.69 1.90 -7.88
C GLY A 186 3.68 2.57 -9.24
N ARG A 187 2.96 3.68 -9.42
CA ARG A 187 2.87 4.41 -10.70
C ARG A 187 3.86 5.56 -10.81
N LYS A 188 4.60 5.83 -9.77
CA LYS A 188 5.69 6.81 -9.73
C LYS A 188 7.04 6.11 -9.69
N GLU A 189 8.14 6.87 -9.62
CA GLU A 189 9.47 6.30 -9.43
C GLU A 189 9.64 5.86 -7.98
N PRO A 190 10.34 4.74 -7.72
CA PRO A 190 10.67 4.33 -6.36
C PRO A 190 11.80 5.16 -5.77
N ASN A 191 11.92 5.16 -4.46
CA ASN A 191 13.13 5.64 -3.80
C ASN A 191 14.33 4.71 -4.05
N ALA A 192 15.52 5.06 -3.53
CA ALA A 192 16.76 4.30 -3.74
C ALA A 192 16.70 2.85 -3.23
N TRP A 193 15.76 2.52 -2.37
CA TRP A 193 15.58 1.16 -1.84
C TRP A 193 14.44 0.39 -2.52
N GLY A 194 13.86 0.94 -3.59
CA GLY A 194 12.81 0.28 -4.35
C GLY A 194 11.40 0.40 -3.74
N LEU A 195 11.19 1.34 -2.81
CA LEU A 195 9.91 1.59 -2.17
C LEU A 195 9.16 2.73 -2.88
N TYR A 196 7.86 2.58 -3.03
CA TYR A 196 6.98 3.48 -3.77
C TYR A 196 6.01 4.21 -2.85
N ASP A 197 5.51 5.33 -3.31
CA ASP A 197 4.38 6.08 -2.76
C ASP A 197 4.54 6.50 -1.28
N LEU A 198 5.80 6.63 -0.78
CA LEU A 198 6.11 7.10 0.57
C LEU A 198 5.96 8.62 0.73
N HIS A 199 5.63 9.32 -0.35
CA HIS A 199 5.33 10.75 -0.37
C HIS A 199 3.98 10.95 -1.05
N GLY A 200 2.93 11.24 -0.31
CA GLY A 200 1.58 11.41 -0.83
C GLY A 200 0.83 10.09 -1.03
N ASN A 201 -0.08 10.04 -1.97
CA ASN A 201 -1.07 8.99 -2.22
C ASN A 201 -2.04 8.85 -1.04
N VAL A 202 -1.73 8.06 0.00
CA VAL A 202 -2.48 8.05 1.26
C VAL A 202 -1.54 8.14 2.47
N TRP A 203 -1.98 8.76 3.56
CA TRP A 203 -1.34 8.67 4.86
C TRP A 203 -1.27 7.22 5.31
N GLU A 204 -0.25 6.86 6.06
CA GLU A 204 0.02 5.49 6.47
C GLU A 204 0.10 5.36 7.99
N TRP A 205 -0.78 4.52 8.56
CA TRP A 205 -0.72 4.16 9.97
C TRP A 205 0.63 3.54 10.34
N THR A 206 1.14 3.93 11.51
CA THR A 206 2.32 3.31 12.13
C THR A 206 1.94 2.63 13.46
N GLU A 207 2.85 1.82 13.99
CA GLU A 207 2.69 1.20 15.32
C GLU A 207 2.86 2.20 16.45
N THR A 208 3.50 3.35 16.20
CA THR A 208 3.89 4.33 17.20
C THR A 208 2.69 5.01 17.83
N ALA A 209 2.64 4.97 19.18
CA ALA A 209 1.65 5.69 19.98
C ALA A 209 2.10 7.12 20.28
N ASP A 210 1.15 8.05 20.29
CA ASP A 210 1.31 9.42 20.77
C ASP A 210 0.15 9.74 21.76
N GLY A 211 0.34 9.42 23.02
CA GLY A 211 -0.73 9.38 24.00
C GLY A 211 -1.75 8.27 23.69
N GLU A 212 -3.01 8.65 23.53
CA GLU A 212 -4.10 7.74 23.13
C GLU A 212 -4.22 7.58 21.60
N ASP A 213 -3.53 8.43 20.84
CA ASP A 213 -3.54 8.45 19.38
C ASP A 213 -2.46 7.51 18.80
N ARG A 214 -2.57 7.26 17.49
CA ARG A 214 -1.56 6.59 16.68
C ARG A 214 -1.00 7.53 15.62
N VAL A 215 0.32 7.45 15.41
CA VAL A 215 1.00 8.25 14.39
C VAL A 215 0.72 7.72 13.00
N ASN A 216 0.52 8.62 12.04
CA ASN A 216 0.51 8.33 10.63
C ASN A 216 1.49 9.24 9.87
N ARG A 217 1.97 8.78 8.72
CA ARG A 217 3.10 9.35 7.99
C ARG A 217 2.82 9.45 6.50
N GLY A 218 3.56 10.30 5.76
CA GLY A 218 3.67 10.29 4.31
C GLY A 218 2.88 11.35 3.56
N GLY A 219 1.87 11.94 4.16
CA GLY A 219 0.94 12.81 3.42
C GLY A 219 -0.01 12.03 2.52
N SER A 220 -0.82 12.74 1.76
CA SER A 220 -1.81 12.14 0.88
C SER A 220 -2.00 12.92 -0.41
N TRP A 221 -2.86 12.41 -1.27
CA TRP A 221 -3.32 13.09 -2.49
C TRP A 221 -4.02 14.45 -2.24
N ARG A 222 -4.42 14.74 -1.02
CA ARG A 222 -5.03 16.03 -0.61
C ARG A 222 -4.03 17.05 -0.10
N ASP A 223 -2.84 16.61 0.27
CA ASP A 223 -1.84 17.46 0.91
C ASP A 223 -0.97 18.16 -0.12
N SER A 224 -0.42 19.30 0.26
CA SER A 224 0.58 20.00 -0.53
C SER A 224 1.96 19.35 -0.37
N ALA A 225 2.92 19.77 -1.19
CA ALA A 225 4.27 19.20 -1.18
C ALA A 225 4.90 19.14 0.23
N TRP A 226 4.76 20.20 1.04
CA TRP A 226 5.31 20.25 2.39
C TRP A 226 4.68 19.23 3.34
N GLY A 227 3.36 18.92 3.19
CA GLY A 227 2.68 17.87 3.95
C GLY A 227 3.06 16.45 3.52
N CYS A 228 3.90 16.31 2.47
CA CYS A 228 4.45 15.02 2.02
C CYS A 228 5.95 14.89 2.32
N GLU A 229 6.54 15.73 3.18
CA GLU A 229 7.95 15.61 3.59
C GLU A 229 8.18 14.32 4.40
N SER A 230 9.39 13.76 4.31
CA SER A 230 9.76 12.54 5.07
C SER A 230 9.61 12.70 6.58
N SER A 231 9.76 13.93 7.09
CA SER A 231 9.63 14.25 8.52
C SER A 231 8.22 14.62 8.95
N ASP A 232 7.33 14.87 8.00
CA ASP A 232 5.97 15.25 8.35
C ASP A 232 5.22 14.10 9.01
N ARG A 233 4.43 14.42 10.02
CA ARG A 233 3.68 13.46 10.84
C ARG A 233 2.34 14.03 11.23
N ASP A 234 1.36 13.16 11.28
CA ASP A 234 0.06 13.45 11.87
C ASP A 234 -0.32 12.32 12.83
N ARG A 235 -1.43 12.45 13.54
CA ARG A 235 -1.94 11.46 14.49
C ARG A 235 -3.46 11.44 14.51
N GLY A 236 -4.00 10.32 14.88
CA GLY A 236 -5.44 10.18 15.03
C GLY A 236 -5.81 9.05 16.00
N SER A 237 -7.04 9.10 16.47
CA SER A 237 -7.61 8.03 17.30
C SER A 237 -7.47 6.68 16.56
N PRO A 238 -7.17 5.57 17.27
CA PRO A 238 -7.08 4.22 16.69
C PRO A 238 -8.33 3.79 15.92
N SER A 239 -9.48 4.35 16.22
CA SER A 239 -10.76 4.08 15.55
C SER A 239 -11.06 4.98 14.34
N TYR A 240 -10.18 5.93 14.04
CA TYR A 240 -10.38 6.93 12.99
C TYR A 240 -10.24 6.34 11.59
N ARG A 241 -11.15 6.71 10.67
CA ARG A 241 -11.17 6.26 9.28
C ARG A 241 -11.33 7.43 8.34
N PHE A 242 -10.48 7.50 7.30
CA PHE A 242 -10.53 8.57 6.30
C PHE A 242 -10.16 8.06 4.91
N ASP A 243 -10.68 8.70 3.89
CA ASP A 243 -10.42 8.38 2.48
C ASP A 243 -9.03 8.82 1.97
N VAL A 244 -8.20 9.32 2.89
CA VAL A 244 -6.78 9.67 2.68
C VAL A 244 -5.85 8.84 3.58
N LEU A 245 -6.36 7.81 4.28
CA LEU A 245 -5.63 7.11 5.32
C LEU A 245 -5.72 5.59 5.13
N GLY A 246 -4.58 4.99 4.86
CA GLY A 246 -4.33 3.57 4.69
C GLY A 246 -3.12 3.12 5.52
N PHE A 247 -2.35 2.17 5.01
CA PHE A 247 -1.14 1.67 5.68
C PHE A 247 -0.24 0.87 4.74
N ARG A 248 1.01 0.67 5.13
CA ARG A 248 1.91 -0.35 4.56
C ARG A 248 2.40 -1.31 5.63
N LEU A 249 2.95 -2.43 5.18
CA LEU A 249 3.44 -3.47 6.07
C LEU A 249 4.93 -3.28 6.39
N CYS A 250 5.28 -3.73 7.58
CA CYS A 250 6.62 -4.08 7.98
C CYS A 250 6.61 -5.57 8.38
N ALA A 251 7.74 -6.27 8.22
CA ALA A 251 7.85 -7.65 8.68
C ALA A 251 9.27 -7.96 9.15
N SER A 252 9.37 -8.80 10.17
CA SER A 252 10.63 -9.36 10.68
C SER A 252 10.62 -10.88 10.58
N GLY A 253 11.79 -11.51 10.60
CA GLY A 253 11.88 -12.97 10.68
C GLY A 253 11.16 -13.48 11.93
N ARG A 254 10.47 -14.61 11.80
CA ARG A 254 9.90 -15.29 12.97
C ARG A 254 11.07 -15.77 13.83
N ALA A 255 11.07 -15.41 15.13
CA ALA A 255 12.03 -16.00 16.06
C ALA A 255 11.80 -17.54 16.07
N ASP A 256 12.86 -18.29 15.79
CA ASP A 256 12.81 -19.73 15.99
C ASP A 256 12.44 -19.95 17.46
N THR A 257 11.27 -20.54 17.71
CA THR A 257 10.99 -21.11 19.02
C THR A 257 12.02 -22.20 19.19
N GLU A 258 12.99 -21.99 20.05
CA GLU A 258 13.91 -23.03 20.49
C GLU A 258 13.07 -24.27 20.82
N GLU A 259 13.10 -25.28 19.93
CA GLU A 259 12.79 -26.64 20.32
C GLU A 259 13.79 -26.98 21.42
N THR A 260 13.35 -26.87 22.67
CA THR A 260 14.04 -27.50 23.79
C THR A 260 14.03 -29.00 23.49
N HIS A 261 15.09 -29.47 22.85
CA HIS A 261 15.47 -30.87 22.95
C HIS A 261 15.73 -31.14 24.43
N ALA A 262 14.70 -31.61 25.10
CA ALA A 262 14.88 -32.37 26.33
C ALA A 262 15.63 -33.63 25.92
N GLU A 263 16.96 -33.56 25.95
CA GLU A 263 17.84 -34.70 25.86
C GLU A 263 17.58 -35.54 27.11
N SER A 264 16.81 -36.60 26.91
CA SER A 264 16.55 -37.63 27.88
C SER A 264 17.89 -38.19 28.40
N ALA A 265 18.26 -37.78 29.56
CA ALA A 265 19.27 -38.49 30.37
C ALA A 265 18.69 -39.86 30.77
N GLU A 266 18.92 -40.85 29.93
CA GLU A 266 18.68 -42.24 30.30
C GLU A 266 20.02 -42.89 30.72
N GLY A 267 20.06 -43.23 32.00
CA GLY A 267 20.63 -44.47 32.48
C GLY A 267 22.13 -44.62 32.49
N ALA A 268 22.74 -44.39 33.60
CA ALA A 268 23.86 -45.22 34.04
C ALA A 268 23.63 -45.57 35.49
N GLU A 269 23.15 -46.74 35.74
CA GLU A 269 23.33 -47.52 36.96
C GLU A 269 24.49 -48.52 36.78
N PRO A 270 24.95 -49.13 37.87
CA PRO A 270 26.09 -48.81 38.76
C PRO A 270 27.32 -49.57 38.39
#